data_33b96c41c7450c25f8de161405138b81
#
_entry.id   33b96c41c7450c25f8de161405138b81
#
_cell.length_a   1.000
_cell.length_b   1.000
_cell.length_c   1.000
_cell.angle_alpha   90.00
_cell.angle_beta   90.00
_cell.angle_gamma   90.00
#
_symmetry.space_group_name_H-M   'P 1'
#
loop_
_entity.id
_entity.type
_entity.pdbx_description
1 polymer ?
#
loop_
_entity_poly.entity_id
_entity_poly.type
_entity_poly.pdbx_seq_one_letter_code
_entity_poly.pdbx_strand_id
1 'polypeptide(L)'
;MNSKMKILQVIPKLGFGGAETGCYDLAHFLPENNCKSYIITSGGPLLKYVKKNKGKLFRLPVHSKNPILMIFNLIIIVLIILFFNINIVHARSRAPAWTCLWASKITGRKFVTTFHGTYNFNNSIKKFYNSVMVRSHLIIAGSNFIFSHINEKYEKYLNNKKRKLLVIFRGINTEYFSQKNVSKKKMDNLIKEWEIDRDKFIILLPGRLTNWKGQSIFIEALNILNQQTDIKPFLSIILGNDQGRKVYYKKLLSLVEKYRLGPKIKFFSHIDQMPLAYNLANVIVSASIEPEAFGRVSIEAQSMEKLIIASNIGGSKEPILKDKSGFLFQSGDPISLAEKIKEAMNLDEITLKTMGKEGRNNVLKKFDVEKMCNSTFTEYKKLIKSN
;
A
#
# COMPACT_ATOMS: atom_id res chain seq x y z
N MET A 1 13.18 -4.04 -37.14
CA MET A 1 12.36 -4.63 -36.03
C MET A 1 12.68 -3.91 -34.73
N ASN A 2 11.79 -3.08 -34.19
CA ASN A 2 12.00 -2.46 -32.88
C ASN A 2 12.06 -3.55 -31.83
N SER A 3 13.22 -3.80 -31.23
CA SER A 3 13.38 -4.80 -30.18
C SER A 3 12.50 -4.43 -29.00
N LYS A 4 11.68 -5.38 -28.53
CA LYS A 4 10.80 -5.19 -27.37
C LYS A 4 11.62 -4.73 -26.16
N MET A 5 11.20 -3.65 -25.49
CA MET A 5 11.81 -3.18 -24.24
C MET A 5 11.74 -4.28 -23.17
N LYS A 6 12.80 -4.44 -22.41
CA LYS A 6 12.96 -5.51 -21.40
C LYS A 6 13.24 -4.92 -20.02
N ILE A 7 12.36 -5.17 -19.09
CA ILE A 7 12.36 -4.58 -17.76
C ILE A 7 12.60 -5.67 -16.71
N LEU A 8 13.61 -5.46 -15.86
CA LEU A 8 13.89 -6.31 -14.71
C LEU A 8 13.47 -5.60 -13.41
N GLN A 9 12.46 -6.10 -12.74
CA GLN A 9 12.06 -5.66 -11.41
C GLN A 9 12.73 -6.53 -10.34
N VAL A 10 13.30 -5.92 -9.31
CA VAL A 10 13.96 -6.63 -8.20
C VAL A 10 13.32 -6.24 -6.87
N ILE A 11 12.76 -7.22 -6.18
CA ILE A 11 12.02 -7.04 -4.93
C ILE A 11 12.37 -8.15 -3.92
N PRO A 12 12.55 -7.84 -2.61
CA PRO A 12 12.92 -8.84 -1.61
C PRO A 12 11.96 -10.02 -1.51
N LYS A 13 10.68 -9.75 -1.39
CA LYS A 13 9.59 -10.75 -1.33
C LYS A 13 8.39 -10.25 -2.15
N LEU A 14 7.63 -11.15 -2.74
CA LEU A 14 6.34 -10.90 -3.35
C LEU A 14 5.21 -11.28 -2.37
N GLY A 15 5.00 -10.41 -1.37
CA GLY A 15 3.90 -10.50 -0.42
C GLY A 15 2.65 -9.76 -0.91
N PHE A 16 1.69 -9.54 -0.01
CA PHE A 16 0.45 -8.80 -0.29
C PHE A 16 0.52 -7.31 0.09
N GLY A 17 1.70 -6.80 0.42
CA GLY A 17 1.88 -5.38 0.70
C GLY A 17 1.83 -4.50 -0.55
N GLY A 18 1.70 -3.18 -0.38
CA GLY A 18 1.57 -2.25 -1.49
C GLY A 18 2.76 -2.22 -2.46
N ALA A 19 4.01 -2.42 -1.97
CA ALA A 19 5.19 -2.49 -2.83
C ALA A 19 5.15 -3.73 -3.74
N GLU A 20 4.74 -4.84 -3.15
CA GLU A 20 4.71 -6.16 -3.76
C GLU A 20 3.60 -6.28 -4.80
N THR A 21 2.38 -5.83 -4.46
CA THR A 21 1.26 -5.79 -5.40
C THR A 21 1.57 -4.88 -6.59
N GLY A 22 2.14 -3.70 -6.38
CA GLY A 22 2.52 -2.83 -7.49
C GLY A 22 3.68 -3.36 -8.35
N CYS A 23 4.54 -4.26 -7.81
CA CYS A 23 5.51 -5.00 -8.62
C CYS A 23 4.80 -6.04 -9.49
N TYR A 24 3.89 -6.78 -8.90
CA TYR A 24 3.05 -7.77 -9.57
C TYR A 24 2.21 -7.14 -10.69
N ASP A 25 1.51 -6.07 -10.40
CA ASP A 25 0.64 -5.36 -11.36
C ASP A 25 1.43 -4.87 -12.57
N LEU A 26 2.55 -4.17 -12.33
CA LEU A 26 3.41 -3.71 -13.42
C LEU A 26 4.01 -4.87 -14.23
N ALA A 27 4.36 -5.97 -13.57
CA ALA A 27 4.91 -7.14 -14.26
C ALA A 27 3.91 -7.80 -15.21
N HIS A 28 2.62 -7.74 -14.90
CA HIS A 28 1.56 -8.25 -15.77
C HIS A 28 1.14 -7.26 -16.86
N PHE A 29 1.20 -5.97 -16.56
CA PHE A 29 0.91 -4.89 -17.50
C PHE A 29 1.93 -4.79 -18.66
N LEU A 30 3.23 -4.93 -18.36
CA LEU A 30 4.30 -4.73 -19.34
C LEU A 30 4.17 -5.62 -20.60
N PRO A 31 3.90 -6.95 -20.52
CA PRO A 31 3.74 -7.80 -21.69
C PRO A 31 2.54 -7.44 -22.57
N GLU A 32 1.47 -6.91 -21.98
CA GLU A 32 0.30 -6.41 -22.72
C GLU A 32 0.63 -5.15 -23.53
N ASN A 33 1.70 -4.45 -23.13
CA ASN A 33 2.19 -3.24 -23.79
C ASN A 33 3.49 -3.47 -24.56
N ASN A 34 3.64 -4.64 -25.17
CA ASN A 34 4.77 -5.01 -26.04
C ASN A 34 6.15 -4.94 -25.37
N CYS A 35 6.23 -5.23 -24.06
CA CYS A 35 7.48 -5.33 -23.29
C CYS A 35 7.70 -6.74 -22.77
N LYS A 36 8.96 -7.10 -22.48
CA LYS A 36 9.28 -8.31 -21.74
C LYS A 36 9.49 -7.97 -20.27
N SER A 37 8.82 -8.69 -19.38
CA SER A 37 8.87 -8.52 -17.94
C SER A 37 9.69 -9.62 -17.27
N TYR A 38 10.60 -9.21 -16.39
CA TYR A 38 11.45 -10.09 -15.59
C TYR A 38 11.35 -9.67 -14.12
N ILE A 39 11.30 -10.66 -13.22
CA ILE A 39 11.23 -10.43 -11.78
C ILE A 39 12.32 -11.24 -11.09
N ILE A 40 13.06 -10.60 -10.18
CA ILE A 40 13.92 -11.27 -9.21
C ILE A 40 13.34 -11.05 -7.81
N THR A 41 13.18 -12.14 -7.06
CA THR A 41 12.69 -12.12 -5.67
C THR A 41 13.19 -13.34 -4.89
N SER A 42 13.23 -13.24 -3.56
CA SER A 42 13.55 -14.41 -2.71
C SER A 42 12.36 -15.36 -2.52
N GLY A 43 11.16 -14.94 -2.93
CA GLY A 43 9.94 -15.73 -2.74
C GLY A 43 8.74 -14.88 -2.35
N GLY A 44 7.67 -15.52 -1.91
CA GLY A 44 6.47 -14.88 -1.37
C GLY A 44 5.16 -15.45 -1.91
N PRO A 45 4.03 -15.19 -1.21
CA PRO A 45 2.75 -15.82 -1.55
C PRO A 45 2.16 -15.37 -2.89
N LEU A 46 2.49 -14.17 -3.41
CA LEU A 46 2.03 -13.73 -4.73
C LEU A 46 2.69 -14.51 -5.89
N LEU A 47 3.75 -15.28 -5.64
CA LEU A 47 4.41 -16.06 -6.70
C LEU A 47 3.46 -17.01 -7.43
N LYS A 48 2.53 -17.63 -6.70
CA LYS A 48 1.55 -18.56 -7.26
C LYS A 48 0.60 -17.92 -8.28
N TYR A 49 0.47 -16.59 -8.23
CA TYR A 49 -0.41 -15.83 -9.13
C TYR A 49 0.34 -15.23 -10.32
N VAL A 50 1.69 -15.24 -10.32
CA VAL A 50 2.47 -14.76 -11.46
C VAL A 50 2.29 -15.70 -12.64
N LYS A 51 1.60 -15.22 -13.67
CA LYS A 51 1.35 -15.98 -14.89
C LYS A 51 2.65 -16.18 -15.68
N LYS A 52 3.01 -17.44 -16.02
CA LYS A 52 4.26 -17.79 -16.71
C LYS A 52 4.46 -17.06 -18.05
N ASN A 53 3.36 -16.77 -18.76
CA ASN A 53 3.37 -16.05 -20.02
C ASN A 53 3.46 -14.50 -19.87
N LYS A 54 3.31 -14.00 -18.66
CA LYS A 54 3.36 -12.55 -18.37
C LYS A 54 4.70 -12.08 -17.79
N GLY A 55 5.51 -12.99 -17.23
CA GLY A 55 6.79 -12.58 -16.67
C GLY A 55 7.72 -13.76 -16.39
N LYS A 56 9.02 -13.60 -16.68
CA LYS A 56 10.04 -14.57 -16.29
C LYS A 56 10.51 -14.30 -14.87
N LEU A 57 10.45 -15.32 -14.03
CA LEU A 57 10.76 -15.24 -12.60
C LEU A 57 12.09 -15.90 -12.29
N PHE A 58 12.91 -15.24 -11.48
CA PHE A 58 14.13 -15.78 -10.90
C PHE A 58 14.07 -15.70 -9.38
N ARG A 59 14.55 -16.74 -8.71
CA ARG A 59 14.66 -16.77 -7.24
C ARG A 59 16.10 -16.55 -6.83
N LEU A 60 16.38 -15.44 -6.14
CA LEU A 60 17.66 -15.09 -5.57
C LEU A 60 17.49 -14.52 -4.16
N PRO A 61 18.45 -14.67 -3.25
CA PRO A 61 18.38 -14.17 -1.87
C PRO A 61 18.57 -12.63 -1.79
N VAL A 62 17.83 -11.86 -2.62
CA VAL A 62 17.98 -10.41 -2.75
C VAL A 62 17.43 -9.62 -1.55
N HIS A 63 16.83 -10.29 -0.58
CA HIS A 63 16.44 -9.70 0.70
C HIS A 63 17.62 -9.54 1.66
N SER A 64 18.71 -10.30 1.43
CA SER A 64 19.88 -10.36 2.31
C SER A 64 20.72 -9.10 2.22
N LYS A 65 21.30 -8.70 3.37
CA LYS A 65 22.30 -7.64 3.50
C LYS A 65 23.69 -8.21 3.76
N ASN A 66 23.86 -9.54 3.75
CA ASN A 66 25.16 -10.19 3.89
C ASN A 66 26.01 -9.84 2.66
N PRO A 67 27.25 -9.31 2.83
CA PRO A 67 28.11 -8.89 1.72
C PRO A 67 28.40 -10.01 0.71
N ILE A 68 28.63 -11.23 1.16
CA ILE A 68 28.91 -12.39 0.29
C ILE A 68 27.70 -12.68 -0.61
N LEU A 69 26.49 -12.71 -0.03
CA LEU A 69 25.26 -12.89 -0.80
C LEU A 69 24.96 -11.70 -1.73
N MET A 70 25.37 -10.49 -1.35
CA MET A 70 25.24 -9.32 -2.22
C MET A 70 26.17 -9.43 -3.44
N ILE A 71 27.41 -9.91 -3.27
CA ILE A 71 28.35 -10.15 -4.37
C ILE A 71 27.81 -11.28 -5.28
N PHE A 72 27.35 -12.38 -4.70
CA PHE A 72 26.71 -13.46 -5.46
C PHE A 72 25.52 -12.94 -6.28
N ASN A 73 24.62 -12.19 -5.65
CA ASN A 73 23.47 -11.58 -6.33
C ASN A 73 23.93 -10.62 -7.44
N LEU A 74 25.01 -9.84 -7.23
CA LEU A 74 25.54 -8.92 -8.24
C LEU A 74 25.96 -9.69 -9.50
N ILE A 75 26.76 -10.75 -9.35
CA ILE A 75 27.23 -11.56 -10.47
C ILE A 75 26.03 -12.12 -11.27
N ILE A 76 25.08 -12.75 -10.57
CA ILE A 76 23.91 -13.35 -11.23
C ILE A 76 23.04 -12.29 -11.90
N ILE A 77 22.83 -11.12 -11.27
CA ILE A 77 22.03 -10.02 -11.87
C ILE A 77 22.74 -9.48 -13.12
N VAL A 78 24.08 -9.31 -13.11
CA VAL A 78 24.85 -8.92 -14.30
C VAL A 78 24.65 -9.93 -15.42
N LEU A 79 24.80 -11.23 -15.15
CA LEU A 79 24.60 -12.29 -16.14
C LEU A 79 23.18 -12.27 -16.72
N ILE A 80 22.15 -12.10 -15.86
CA ILE A 80 20.75 -11.97 -16.32
C ILE A 80 20.58 -10.74 -17.22
N ILE A 81 21.16 -9.58 -16.85
CA ILE A 81 21.08 -8.36 -17.63
C ILE A 81 21.69 -8.58 -19.02
N LEU A 82 22.87 -9.18 -19.11
CA LEU A 82 23.57 -9.41 -20.38
C LEU A 82 22.86 -10.46 -21.22
N PHE A 83 22.55 -11.63 -20.67
CA PHE A 83 21.94 -12.75 -21.38
C PHE A 83 20.56 -12.40 -21.95
N PHE A 84 19.72 -11.70 -21.17
CA PHE A 84 18.40 -11.28 -21.63
C PHE A 84 18.39 -9.91 -22.31
N ASN A 85 19.52 -9.23 -22.38
CA ASN A 85 19.64 -7.86 -22.91
C ASN A 85 18.62 -6.91 -22.27
N ILE A 86 18.62 -6.86 -20.91
CA ILE A 86 17.71 -6.01 -20.11
C ILE A 86 18.02 -4.54 -20.41
N ASN A 87 17.00 -3.70 -20.56
CA ASN A 87 17.16 -2.27 -20.80
C ASN A 87 17.10 -1.45 -19.49
N ILE A 88 16.20 -1.85 -18.57
CA ILE A 88 15.98 -1.14 -17.32
C ILE A 88 16.00 -2.12 -16.14
N VAL A 89 16.73 -1.77 -15.09
CA VAL A 89 16.71 -2.45 -13.80
C VAL A 89 15.96 -1.58 -12.80
N HIS A 90 14.86 -2.09 -12.24
CA HIS A 90 14.01 -1.38 -11.30
C HIS A 90 14.05 -2.03 -9.92
N ALA A 91 14.75 -1.40 -8.96
CA ALA A 91 14.75 -1.83 -7.57
C ALA A 91 13.55 -1.26 -6.81
N ARG A 92 12.81 -2.15 -6.16
CA ARG A 92 11.61 -1.81 -5.40
C ARG A 92 11.82 -1.81 -3.89
N SER A 93 13.06 -1.89 -3.44
CA SER A 93 13.41 -1.85 -2.01
C SER A 93 14.90 -1.58 -1.84
N ARG A 94 15.28 -1.06 -0.65
CA ARG A 94 16.67 -0.76 -0.29
C ARG A 94 17.58 -1.97 -0.31
N ALA A 95 17.09 -3.14 0.13
CA ALA A 95 17.92 -4.33 0.23
C ALA A 95 18.60 -4.71 -1.11
N PRO A 96 17.86 -4.87 -2.24
CA PRO A 96 18.47 -5.16 -3.53
C PRO A 96 19.05 -3.94 -4.24
N ALA A 97 18.75 -2.70 -3.79
CA ALA A 97 19.03 -1.51 -4.58
C ALA A 97 20.53 -1.25 -4.80
N TRP A 98 21.41 -1.56 -3.82
CA TRP A 98 22.86 -1.45 -4.00
C TRP A 98 23.38 -2.41 -5.05
N THR A 99 22.96 -3.66 -4.99
CA THR A 99 23.33 -4.70 -5.98
C THR A 99 22.82 -4.31 -7.37
N CYS A 100 21.58 -3.83 -7.48
CA CYS A 100 21.00 -3.34 -8.73
C CYS A 100 21.73 -2.11 -9.29
N LEU A 101 22.13 -1.17 -8.45
CA LEU A 101 22.92 0.01 -8.85
C LEU A 101 24.27 -0.41 -9.45
N TRP A 102 25.00 -1.29 -8.80
CA TRP A 102 26.29 -1.78 -9.29
C TRP A 102 26.12 -2.57 -10.59
N ALA A 103 25.17 -3.51 -10.63
CA ALA A 103 24.87 -4.26 -11.85
C ALA A 103 24.53 -3.35 -13.03
N SER A 104 23.71 -2.32 -12.80
CA SER A 104 23.34 -1.34 -13.82
C SER A 104 24.53 -0.51 -14.31
N LYS A 105 25.45 -0.12 -13.40
CA LYS A 105 26.67 0.59 -13.76
C LYS A 105 27.62 -0.27 -14.58
N ILE A 106 27.87 -1.52 -14.17
CA ILE A 106 28.74 -2.47 -14.87
C ILE A 106 28.24 -2.73 -16.29
N THR A 107 26.92 -2.84 -16.46
CA THR A 107 26.30 -3.20 -17.75
C THR A 107 25.84 -2.00 -18.58
N GLY A 108 26.02 -0.76 -18.08
CA GLY A 108 25.57 0.47 -18.76
C GLY A 108 24.04 0.60 -18.85
N ARG A 109 23.25 -0.09 -17.98
CA ARG A 109 21.79 -0.07 -18.09
C ARG A 109 21.15 1.01 -17.23
N LYS A 110 19.96 1.45 -17.63
CA LYS A 110 19.20 2.44 -16.86
C LYS A 110 18.74 1.84 -15.54
N PHE A 111 18.89 2.59 -14.45
CA PHE A 111 18.50 2.19 -13.10
C PHE A 111 17.33 3.04 -12.62
N VAL A 112 16.29 2.40 -12.08
CA VAL A 112 15.06 3.00 -11.55
C VAL A 112 14.83 2.53 -10.13
N THR A 113 14.27 3.40 -9.30
CA THR A 113 13.86 3.06 -7.93
C THR A 113 12.45 3.57 -7.64
N THR A 114 11.72 2.85 -6.80
CA THR A 114 10.45 3.34 -6.22
C THR A 114 10.53 3.35 -4.70
N PHE A 115 10.24 4.49 -4.11
CA PHE A 115 10.11 4.65 -2.65
C PHE A 115 8.75 4.15 -2.18
N HIS A 116 8.76 3.23 -1.23
CA HIS A 116 7.57 2.63 -0.60
C HIS A 116 7.43 2.98 0.88
N GLY A 117 8.25 3.87 1.41
CA GLY A 117 8.27 4.31 2.79
C GLY A 117 9.20 5.49 2.99
N THR A 118 9.17 6.11 4.16
CA THR A 118 9.98 7.28 4.51
C THR A 118 11.46 6.97 4.67
N TYR A 119 11.82 5.70 4.87
CA TYR A 119 13.22 5.28 5.07
C TYR A 119 13.97 6.19 6.05
N ASN A 120 13.38 6.40 7.23
CA ASN A 120 13.94 7.24 8.28
C ASN A 120 15.33 6.75 8.70
N PHE A 121 16.18 7.71 9.09
CA PHE A 121 17.53 7.45 9.54
C PHE A 121 17.85 8.35 10.74
N ASN A 122 18.62 7.82 11.67
CA ASN A 122 19.09 8.50 12.89
C ASN A 122 20.60 8.70 12.90
N ASN A 123 21.32 8.23 11.89
CA ASN A 123 22.75 8.44 11.73
C ASN A 123 23.18 8.48 10.25
N SER A 124 24.40 8.96 10.01
CA SER A 124 24.96 9.14 8.67
C SER A 124 25.14 7.83 7.89
N ILE A 125 25.47 6.74 8.56
CA ILE A 125 25.66 5.41 7.92
C ILE A 125 24.33 4.92 7.36
N LYS A 126 23.25 5.03 8.14
CA LYS A 126 21.90 4.65 7.71
C LYS A 126 21.40 5.57 6.60
N LYS A 127 21.72 6.89 6.68
CA LYS A 127 21.45 7.84 5.61
C LYS A 127 22.16 7.43 4.31
N PHE A 128 23.45 7.13 4.38
CA PHE A 128 24.22 6.65 3.24
C PHE A 128 23.63 5.37 2.65
N TYR A 129 23.35 4.36 3.50
CA TYR A 129 22.72 3.13 3.05
C TYR A 129 21.37 3.36 2.32
N ASN A 130 20.53 4.21 2.88
CA ASN A 130 19.23 4.56 2.27
C ASN A 130 19.38 5.37 0.98
N SER A 131 20.48 6.15 0.83
CA SER A 131 20.71 7.04 -0.32
C SER A 131 20.77 6.31 -1.67
N VAL A 132 20.97 4.99 -1.67
CA VAL A 132 20.94 4.20 -2.91
C VAL A 132 19.65 4.40 -3.68
N MET A 133 18.54 4.61 -2.97
CA MET A 133 17.22 4.81 -3.58
C MET A 133 17.10 6.13 -4.36
N VAL A 134 17.97 7.11 -4.09
CA VAL A 134 18.03 8.40 -4.83
C VAL A 134 19.23 8.49 -5.78
N ARG A 135 19.95 7.38 -6.02
CA ARG A 135 21.09 7.30 -6.95
C ARG A 135 20.71 6.77 -8.33
N SER A 136 19.43 6.51 -8.57
CA SER A 136 18.90 6.04 -9.86
C SER A 136 18.71 7.18 -10.85
N HIS A 137 18.57 6.85 -12.13
CA HIS A 137 18.23 7.80 -13.18
C HIS A 137 16.79 8.31 -13.05
N LEU A 138 15.89 7.42 -12.61
CA LEU A 138 14.48 7.74 -12.34
C LEU A 138 14.11 7.29 -10.93
N ILE A 139 13.64 8.23 -10.13
CA ILE A 139 13.20 8.03 -8.74
C ILE A 139 11.69 8.25 -8.72
N ILE A 140 10.93 7.22 -8.36
CA ILE A 140 9.48 7.27 -8.28
C ILE A 140 9.07 7.39 -6.81
N ALA A 141 8.36 8.46 -6.48
CA ALA A 141 7.67 8.65 -5.21
C ALA A 141 6.22 8.17 -5.33
N GLY A 142 5.75 7.33 -4.41
CA GLY A 142 4.38 6.77 -4.44
C GLY A 142 3.28 7.75 -4.01
N SER A 143 3.66 8.95 -3.53
CA SER A 143 2.77 10.01 -3.05
C SER A 143 3.50 11.35 -3.03
N ASN A 144 2.77 12.46 -2.90
CA ASN A 144 3.37 13.78 -2.68
C ASN A 144 4.10 13.85 -1.34
N PHE A 145 3.59 13.20 -0.31
CA PHE A 145 4.25 13.08 0.99
C PHE A 145 5.65 12.44 0.84
N ILE A 146 5.76 11.34 0.12
CA ILE A 146 7.05 10.69 -0.15
C ILE A 146 7.95 11.57 -1.03
N PHE A 147 7.38 12.27 -2.01
CA PHE A 147 8.13 13.22 -2.85
C PHE A 147 8.77 14.33 -2.00
N SER A 148 7.99 14.97 -1.11
CA SER A 148 8.48 16.00 -0.19
C SER A 148 9.52 15.45 0.77
N HIS A 149 9.29 14.25 1.34
CA HIS A 149 10.25 13.57 2.19
C HIS A 149 11.60 13.30 1.48
N ILE A 150 11.57 12.90 0.21
CA ILE A 150 12.79 12.67 -0.57
C ILE A 150 13.52 13.99 -0.80
N ASN A 151 12.84 15.04 -1.21
CA ASN A 151 13.43 16.37 -1.43
C ASN A 151 14.09 16.89 -0.16
N GLU A 152 13.39 16.84 0.98
CA GLU A 152 13.91 17.35 2.25
C GLU A 152 15.11 16.53 2.76
N LYS A 153 15.00 15.20 2.78
CA LYS A 153 16.01 14.36 3.46
C LYS A 153 17.19 13.99 2.57
N TYR A 154 17.04 14.04 1.24
CA TYR A 154 18.04 13.54 0.28
C TYR A 154 18.44 14.56 -0.78
N GLU A 155 18.17 15.85 -0.60
CA GLU A 155 18.46 16.95 -1.52
C GLU A 155 19.87 16.89 -2.11
N LYS A 156 20.91 16.70 -1.26
CA LYS A 156 22.32 16.59 -1.70
C LYS A 156 22.57 15.52 -2.76
N TYR A 157 21.73 14.49 -2.82
CA TYR A 157 21.85 13.43 -3.81
C TYR A 157 21.04 13.71 -5.10
N LEU A 158 20.11 14.67 -5.05
CA LEU A 158 19.26 15.02 -6.19
C LEU A 158 19.88 16.05 -7.13
N ASN A 159 20.87 16.82 -6.68
CA ASN A 159 21.54 17.89 -7.44
C ASN A 159 22.29 17.40 -8.70
N ASN A 160 22.08 16.18 -9.15
CA ASN A 160 22.64 15.64 -10.38
C ASN A 160 21.61 15.74 -11.50
N LYS A 161 21.86 16.54 -12.51
CA LYS A 161 20.99 16.78 -13.68
C LYS A 161 20.56 15.49 -14.43
N LYS A 162 21.29 14.37 -14.23
CA LYS A 162 20.95 13.07 -14.82
C LYS A 162 19.88 12.29 -14.02
N ARG A 163 19.39 12.82 -12.91
CA ARG A 163 18.39 12.17 -12.05
C ARG A 163 17.06 12.89 -12.13
N LYS A 164 16.00 12.12 -12.28
CA LYS A 164 14.63 12.64 -12.31
C LYS A 164 13.87 12.07 -11.12
N LEU A 165 13.30 12.94 -10.28
CA LEU A 165 12.35 12.59 -9.24
C LEU A 165 10.95 13.02 -9.67
N LEU A 166 9.97 12.11 -9.55
CA LEU A 166 8.58 12.43 -9.85
C LEU A 166 7.61 11.58 -9.02
N VAL A 167 6.37 12.04 -8.93
CA VAL A 167 5.28 11.32 -8.30
C VAL A 167 4.58 10.43 -9.31
N ILE A 168 4.47 9.14 -9.01
CA ILE A 168 3.51 8.22 -9.62
C ILE A 168 2.71 7.63 -8.48
N PHE A 169 1.48 8.07 -8.33
CA PHE A 169 0.60 7.58 -7.27
C PHE A 169 0.43 6.07 -7.31
N ARG A 170 0.31 5.48 -6.14
CA ARG A 170 -0.03 4.06 -6.04
C ARG A 170 -1.43 3.84 -6.55
N GLY A 171 -1.62 2.72 -7.23
CA GLY A 171 -2.93 2.31 -7.74
C GLY A 171 -3.42 1.02 -7.11
N ILE A 172 -4.72 0.78 -7.24
CA ILE A 172 -5.38 -0.48 -6.93
C ILE A 172 -6.18 -0.97 -8.13
N ASN A 173 -6.48 -2.27 -8.13
CA ASN A 173 -7.42 -2.84 -9.08
C ASN A 173 -8.86 -2.42 -8.70
N THR A 174 -9.39 -1.40 -9.37
CA THR A 174 -10.70 -0.81 -9.11
C THR A 174 -11.87 -1.71 -9.54
N GLU A 175 -11.62 -2.70 -10.38
CA GLU A 175 -12.60 -3.75 -10.70
C GLU A 175 -12.71 -4.76 -9.57
N TYR A 176 -11.57 -5.21 -9.01
CA TYR A 176 -11.57 -6.08 -7.84
C TYR A 176 -12.21 -5.41 -6.64
N PHE A 177 -11.88 -4.14 -6.38
CA PHE A 177 -12.51 -3.30 -5.35
C PHE A 177 -13.73 -2.58 -5.93
N SER A 178 -14.80 -3.33 -6.23
CA SER A 178 -16.05 -2.82 -6.74
C SER A 178 -17.23 -3.52 -6.09
N GLN A 179 -18.23 -2.77 -5.65
CA GLN A 179 -19.49 -3.34 -5.10
C GLN A 179 -20.18 -4.25 -6.12
N LYS A 180 -20.10 -3.95 -7.41
CA LYS A 180 -20.70 -4.74 -8.50
C LYS A 180 -20.16 -6.17 -8.55
N ASN A 181 -18.96 -6.40 -8.09
CA ASN A 181 -18.29 -7.71 -8.11
C ASN A 181 -18.43 -8.47 -6.78
N VAL A 182 -19.20 -7.93 -5.83
CA VAL A 182 -19.49 -8.60 -4.56
C VAL A 182 -20.65 -9.57 -4.73
N SER A 183 -20.36 -10.86 -4.60
CA SER A 183 -21.39 -11.91 -4.67
C SER A 183 -22.30 -11.86 -3.45
N LYS A 184 -23.62 -11.77 -3.66
CA LYS A 184 -24.64 -11.80 -2.61
C LYS A 184 -24.48 -13.06 -1.75
N LYS A 185 -24.35 -14.25 -2.37
CA LYS A 185 -24.18 -15.52 -1.65
C LYS A 185 -22.95 -15.51 -0.73
N LYS A 186 -21.81 -14.97 -1.22
CA LYS A 186 -20.59 -14.87 -0.40
C LYS A 186 -20.76 -13.87 0.75
N MET A 187 -21.50 -12.80 0.52
CA MET A 187 -21.81 -11.82 1.55
C MET A 187 -22.69 -12.43 2.65
N ASP A 188 -23.75 -13.15 2.28
CA ASP A 188 -24.64 -13.81 3.25
C ASP A 188 -23.90 -14.88 4.05
N ASN A 189 -22.99 -15.64 3.42
CA ASN A 189 -22.13 -16.58 4.12
C ASN A 189 -21.19 -15.87 5.13
N LEU A 190 -20.57 -14.77 4.72
CA LEU A 190 -19.69 -13.97 5.61
C LEU A 190 -20.44 -13.44 6.82
N ILE A 191 -21.64 -12.90 6.61
CA ILE A 191 -22.50 -12.37 7.68
C ILE A 191 -22.83 -13.46 8.69
N LYS A 192 -23.17 -14.64 8.21
CA LYS A 192 -23.45 -15.81 9.06
C LYS A 192 -22.19 -16.30 9.79
N GLU A 193 -21.08 -16.46 9.09
CA GLU A 193 -19.79 -16.90 9.65
C GLU A 193 -19.27 -15.95 10.74
N TRP A 194 -19.39 -14.64 10.46
CA TRP A 194 -18.93 -13.61 11.38
C TRP A 194 -19.99 -13.21 12.41
N GLU A 195 -21.19 -13.81 12.36
CA GLU A 195 -22.32 -13.50 13.24
C GLU A 195 -22.59 -12.00 13.32
N ILE A 196 -22.77 -11.37 12.15
CA ILE A 196 -22.96 -9.93 12.02
C ILE A 196 -24.46 -9.59 12.14
N ASP A 197 -24.77 -8.74 13.09
CA ASP A 197 -26.08 -8.10 13.21
C ASP A 197 -26.15 -6.91 12.24
N ARG A 198 -27.03 -7.00 11.23
CA ARG A 198 -27.20 -5.99 10.18
C ARG A 198 -27.91 -4.72 10.65
N ASP A 199 -28.59 -4.76 11.79
CA ASP A 199 -29.28 -3.60 12.34
C ASP A 199 -28.31 -2.64 13.04
N LYS A 200 -27.06 -3.08 13.24
CA LYS A 200 -25.99 -2.26 13.80
C LYS A 200 -25.22 -1.50 12.72
N PHE A 201 -24.74 -0.32 13.09
CA PHE A 201 -23.80 0.44 12.27
C PHE A 201 -22.42 -0.24 12.30
N ILE A 202 -21.94 -0.72 11.16
CA ILE A 202 -20.69 -1.50 11.05
C ILE A 202 -19.52 -0.60 10.77
N ILE A 203 -18.51 -0.64 11.66
CA ILE A 203 -17.26 0.13 11.54
C ILE A 203 -16.11 -0.86 11.29
N LEU A 204 -15.39 -0.73 10.19
CA LEU A 204 -14.27 -1.62 9.86
C LEU A 204 -12.93 -0.88 9.95
N LEU A 205 -11.98 -1.44 10.71
CA LEU A 205 -10.58 -1.03 10.71
C LEU A 205 -9.72 -2.16 10.12
N PRO A 206 -9.36 -2.09 8.83
CA PRO A 206 -8.52 -3.10 8.21
C PRO A 206 -7.04 -2.72 8.33
N GLY A 207 -6.19 -3.69 8.68
CA GLY A 207 -4.75 -3.48 8.73
C GLY A 207 -4.04 -4.45 9.67
N ARG A 208 -2.76 -4.67 9.41
CA ARG A 208 -1.92 -5.50 10.28
C ARG A 208 -1.98 -5.00 11.71
N LEU A 209 -2.05 -5.92 12.68
CA LEU A 209 -2.00 -5.54 14.09
C LEU A 209 -0.58 -5.10 14.47
N THR A 210 -0.38 -3.79 14.46
CA THR A 210 0.87 -3.13 14.81
C THR A 210 0.57 -1.80 15.49
N ASN A 211 1.38 -1.42 16.47
CA ASN A 211 1.12 -0.20 17.24
C ASN A 211 0.89 1.04 16.36
N TRP A 212 1.71 1.20 15.32
CA TRP A 212 1.61 2.36 14.42
C TRP A 212 0.33 2.41 13.57
N LYS A 213 -0.43 1.30 13.46
CA LYS A 213 -1.74 1.27 12.79
C LYS A 213 -2.90 1.77 13.66
N GLY A 214 -2.65 2.08 14.94
CA GLY A 214 -3.56 2.80 15.81
C GLY A 214 -4.80 2.03 16.27
N GLN A 215 -4.76 0.69 16.30
CA GLN A 215 -5.90 -0.09 16.82
C GLN A 215 -6.24 0.27 18.27
N SER A 216 -5.24 0.63 19.11
CA SER A 216 -5.49 1.09 20.47
C SER A 216 -6.28 2.40 20.50
N ILE A 217 -5.88 3.39 19.66
CA ILE A 217 -6.61 4.67 19.51
C ILE A 217 -8.05 4.42 19.06
N PHE A 218 -8.24 3.48 18.14
CA PHE A 218 -9.59 3.12 17.67
C PHE A 218 -10.44 2.52 18.80
N ILE A 219 -9.90 1.61 19.62
CA ILE A 219 -10.61 1.04 20.76
C ILE A 219 -10.95 2.12 21.80
N GLU A 220 -10.03 3.05 22.05
CA GLU A 220 -10.27 4.20 22.94
C GLU A 220 -11.38 5.11 22.42
N ALA A 221 -11.38 5.40 21.10
CA ALA A 221 -12.46 6.16 20.46
C ALA A 221 -13.82 5.47 20.56
N LEU A 222 -13.86 4.14 20.40
CA LEU A 222 -15.09 3.36 20.59
C LEU A 222 -15.58 3.37 22.05
N ASN A 223 -14.68 3.43 23.02
CA ASN A 223 -15.05 3.60 24.43
C ASN A 223 -15.70 4.97 24.66
N ILE A 224 -15.14 6.04 24.09
CA ILE A 224 -15.72 7.40 24.18
C ILE A 224 -17.12 7.42 23.55
N LEU A 225 -17.31 6.80 22.40
CA LEU A 225 -18.63 6.66 21.78
C LEU A 225 -19.58 5.84 22.62
N ASN A 226 -19.13 4.75 23.23
CA ASN A 226 -19.96 3.87 24.04
C ASN A 226 -20.50 4.53 25.32
N GLN A 227 -19.86 5.59 25.80
CA GLN A 227 -20.29 6.37 26.97
C GLN A 227 -21.34 7.42 26.63
N GLN A 228 -21.63 7.68 25.35
CA GLN A 228 -22.64 8.65 24.92
C GLN A 228 -24.03 8.00 24.87
N THR A 229 -25.03 8.73 25.29
CA THR A 229 -26.43 8.26 25.32
C THR A 229 -27.12 8.27 23.97
N ASP A 230 -26.69 9.19 23.07
CA ASP A 230 -27.32 9.40 21.77
C ASP A 230 -26.43 8.82 20.64
N ILE A 231 -26.22 7.50 20.67
CA ILE A 231 -25.41 6.77 19.69
C ILE A 231 -26.19 5.58 19.14
N LYS A 232 -26.29 5.50 17.79
CA LYS A 232 -26.84 4.30 17.15
C LYS A 232 -26.13 3.03 17.58
N PRO A 233 -26.81 1.89 17.73
CA PRO A 233 -26.16 0.61 17.98
C PRO A 233 -25.08 0.35 16.92
N PHE A 234 -23.87 -0.05 17.35
CA PHE A 234 -22.78 -0.29 16.44
C PHE A 234 -22.03 -1.59 16.73
N LEU A 235 -21.36 -2.11 15.71
CA LEU A 235 -20.42 -3.19 15.80
C LEU A 235 -19.14 -2.81 15.06
N SER A 236 -18.00 -2.98 15.70
CA SER A 236 -16.70 -2.67 15.13
C SER A 236 -15.94 -3.95 14.79
N ILE A 237 -15.29 -3.95 13.64
CA ILE A 237 -14.49 -5.07 13.15
C ILE A 237 -13.04 -4.61 12.99
N ILE A 238 -12.13 -5.25 13.72
CA ILE A 238 -10.68 -5.10 13.53
C ILE A 238 -10.22 -6.30 12.70
N LEU A 239 -9.83 -6.04 11.45
CA LEU A 239 -9.47 -7.07 10.48
C LEU A 239 -7.98 -7.00 10.14
N GLY A 240 -7.20 -7.98 10.60
CA GLY A 240 -5.79 -8.08 10.25
C GLY A 240 -5.00 -9.06 11.12
N ASN A 241 -3.93 -9.58 10.53
CA ASN A 241 -3.06 -10.55 11.18
C ASN A 241 -2.02 -9.85 12.09
N ASP A 242 -1.71 -10.46 13.21
CA ASP A 242 -0.70 -9.98 14.16
C ASP A 242 0.74 -10.24 13.70
N GLN A 243 0.93 -11.11 12.73
CA GLN A 243 2.24 -11.50 12.21
C GLN A 243 3.23 -11.91 13.33
N GLY A 244 2.72 -12.62 14.35
CA GLY A 244 3.49 -13.06 15.52
C GLY A 244 3.67 -12.00 16.62
N ARG A 245 3.04 -10.82 16.52
CA ARG A 245 3.08 -9.77 17.56
C ARG A 245 2.07 -10.03 18.67
N LYS A 246 2.13 -11.20 19.28
CA LYS A 246 1.18 -11.66 20.32
C LYS A 246 1.04 -10.68 21.49
N VAL A 247 2.14 -9.99 21.87
CA VAL A 247 2.13 -9.00 22.96
C VAL A 247 1.19 -7.84 22.63
N TYR A 248 1.29 -7.31 21.42
CA TYR A 248 0.40 -6.21 20.99
C TYR A 248 -1.06 -6.67 20.89
N TYR A 249 -1.30 -7.86 20.34
CA TYR A 249 -2.65 -8.42 20.27
C TYR A 249 -3.27 -8.59 21.67
N LYS A 250 -2.52 -9.15 22.64
CA LYS A 250 -2.97 -9.25 24.03
C LYS A 250 -3.28 -7.88 24.65
N LYS A 251 -2.44 -6.86 24.36
CA LYS A 251 -2.73 -5.48 24.81
C LYS A 251 -4.07 -4.98 24.26
N LEU A 252 -4.41 -5.25 23.00
CA LEU A 252 -5.70 -4.84 22.43
C LEU A 252 -6.86 -5.54 23.11
N LEU A 253 -6.76 -6.85 23.38
CA LEU A 253 -7.78 -7.60 24.10
C LEU A 253 -8.00 -7.06 25.53
N SER A 254 -6.91 -6.76 26.25
CA SER A 254 -7.00 -6.15 27.59
C SER A 254 -7.68 -4.77 27.58
N LEU A 255 -7.50 -3.97 26.51
CA LEU A 255 -8.22 -2.70 26.36
C LEU A 255 -9.72 -2.92 26.12
N VAL A 256 -10.09 -3.90 25.29
CA VAL A 256 -11.49 -4.28 25.05
C VAL A 256 -12.18 -4.73 26.33
N GLU A 257 -11.50 -5.55 27.13
CA GLU A 257 -11.99 -6.02 28.42
C GLU A 257 -12.13 -4.86 29.43
N LYS A 258 -11.06 -4.04 29.58
CA LYS A 258 -11.05 -2.85 30.46
C LYS A 258 -12.24 -1.93 30.19
N TYR A 259 -12.57 -1.71 28.93
CA TYR A 259 -13.66 -0.82 28.52
C TYR A 259 -15.02 -1.53 28.33
N ARG A 260 -15.09 -2.83 28.63
CA ARG A 260 -16.32 -3.65 28.49
C ARG A 260 -16.92 -3.59 27.07
N LEU A 261 -16.05 -3.58 26.07
CA LEU A 261 -16.44 -3.47 24.66
C LEU A 261 -16.57 -4.83 23.94
N GLY A 262 -16.46 -5.95 24.64
CA GLY A 262 -16.53 -7.30 24.07
C GLY A 262 -17.71 -7.52 23.10
N PRO A 263 -18.95 -7.15 23.45
CA PRO A 263 -20.11 -7.31 22.57
C PRO A 263 -20.12 -6.36 21.33
N LYS A 264 -19.23 -5.38 21.29
CA LYS A 264 -19.18 -4.32 20.27
C LYS A 264 -17.95 -4.37 19.37
N ILE A 265 -16.99 -5.28 19.64
CA ILE A 265 -15.75 -5.41 18.84
C ILE A 265 -15.52 -6.87 18.52
N LYS A 266 -15.34 -7.17 17.23
CA LYS A 266 -14.89 -8.49 16.73
C LYS A 266 -13.52 -8.37 16.08
N PHE A 267 -12.66 -9.38 16.29
CA PHE A 267 -11.34 -9.49 15.67
C PHE A 267 -11.32 -10.63 14.66
N PHE A 268 -10.87 -10.33 13.46
CA PHE A 268 -10.62 -11.35 12.44
C PHE A 268 -9.20 -11.20 11.89
N SER A 269 -8.50 -12.32 11.74
CA SER A 269 -7.09 -12.32 11.32
C SER A 269 -6.93 -12.20 9.81
N HIS A 270 -7.88 -12.70 9.05
CA HIS A 270 -7.80 -12.81 7.59
C HIS A 270 -9.19 -12.93 6.95
N ILE A 271 -9.26 -12.51 5.71
CA ILE A 271 -10.35 -12.78 4.78
C ILE A 271 -9.76 -12.93 3.37
N ASP A 272 -10.21 -13.93 2.61
CA ASP A 272 -9.72 -14.17 1.25
C ASP A 272 -10.09 -13.06 0.27
N GLN A 273 -11.26 -12.49 0.44
CA GLN A 273 -11.80 -11.44 -0.43
C GLN A 273 -12.09 -10.17 0.35
N MET A 274 -11.09 -9.30 0.44
CA MET A 274 -11.22 -7.99 1.11
C MET A 274 -12.45 -7.16 0.69
N PRO A 275 -12.89 -7.15 -0.60
CA PRO A 275 -14.11 -6.46 -0.99
C PRO A 275 -15.35 -6.84 -0.19
N LEU A 276 -15.47 -8.09 0.29
CA LEU A 276 -16.60 -8.50 1.14
C LEU A 276 -16.61 -7.73 2.47
N ALA A 277 -15.45 -7.64 3.14
CA ALA A 277 -15.33 -6.91 4.41
C ALA A 277 -15.59 -5.41 4.23
N TYR A 278 -15.06 -4.81 3.15
CA TYR A 278 -15.38 -3.41 2.82
C TYR A 278 -16.85 -3.21 2.54
N ASN A 279 -17.48 -4.12 1.77
CA ASN A 279 -18.89 -3.99 1.43
C ASN A 279 -19.82 -4.14 2.63
N LEU A 280 -19.45 -4.96 3.60
CA LEU A 280 -20.17 -5.16 4.86
C LEU A 280 -20.26 -3.86 5.69
N ALA A 281 -19.19 -3.08 5.71
CA ALA A 281 -19.08 -1.91 6.59
C ALA A 281 -19.88 -0.71 6.08
N ASN A 282 -20.40 0.09 7.02
CA ASN A 282 -20.95 1.42 6.75
C ASN A 282 -19.84 2.45 6.59
N VAL A 283 -18.81 2.38 7.45
CA VAL A 283 -17.65 3.27 7.43
C VAL A 283 -16.35 2.49 7.63
N ILE A 284 -15.30 2.97 6.98
CA ILE A 284 -13.96 2.41 7.10
C ILE A 284 -13.10 3.38 7.91
N VAL A 285 -12.24 2.85 8.79
CA VAL A 285 -11.30 3.64 9.60
C VAL A 285 -9.86 3.26 9.27
N SER A 286 -9.01 4.26 9.09
CA SER A 286 -7.55 4.13 8.97
C SER A 286 -6.89 4.98 10.05
N ALA A 287 -6.58 4.38 11.21
CA ALA A 287 -6.17 5.09 12.43
C ALA A 287 -4.65 5.18 12.64
N SER A 288 -3.85 5.13 11.58
CA SER A 288 -2.38 5.13 11.69
C SER A 288 -1.86 6.33 12.48
N ILE A 289 -1.00 6.05 13.47
CA ILE A 289 -0.35 7.09 14.31
C ILE A 289 1.03 7.50 13.81
N GLU A 290 1.58 6.79 12.84
CA GLU A 290 2.80 7.14 12.14
C GLU A 290 2.51 7.41 10.66
N PRO A 291 3.30 8.29 9.99
CA PRO A 291 3.07 8.63 8.60
C PRO A 291 3.17 7.42 7.66
N GLU A 292 2.09 7.09 6.97
CA GLU A 292 2.09 6.12 5.89
C GLU A 292 2.66 6.72 4.60
N ALA A 293 3.31 5.89 3.80
CA ALA A 293 3.79 6.32 2.49
C ALA A 293 2.65 6.67 1.53
N PHE A 294 1.52 5.98 1.69
CA PHE A 294 0.31 6.19 0.89
C PHE A 294 -0.90 5.53 1.58
N GLY A 295 -2.06 6.12 1.45
CA GLY A 295 -3.30 5.63 2.07
C GLY A 295 -3.97 4.52 1.29
N ARG A 296 -3.41 3.30 1.30
CA ARG A 296 -3.97 2.18 0.55
C ARG A 296 -5.38 1.83 1.02
N VAL A 297 -5.61 1.77 2.33
CA VAL A 297 -6.95 1.55 2.92
C VAL A 297 -7.94 2.60 2.44
N SER A 298 -7.49 3.86 2.32
CA SER A 298 -8.35 4.96 1.86
C SER A 298 -8.81 4.77 0.42
N ILE A 299 -7.93 4.36 -0.49
CA ILE A 299 -8.34 4.13 -1.88
C ILE A 299 -9.15 2.84 -2.06
N GLU A 300 -8.90 1.79 -1.26
CA GLU A 300 -9.69 0.56 -1.26
C GLU A 300 -11.12 0.85 -0.77
N ALA A 301 -11.29 1.58 0.34
CA ALA A 301 -12.58 2.00 0.86
C ALA A 301 -13.37 2.85 -0.15
N GLN A 302 -12.75 3.89 -0.68
CA GLN A 302 -13.36 4.78 -1.67
C GLN A 302 -13.70 4.04 -2.97
N SER A 303 -12.87 3.10 -3.42
CA SER A 303 -13.16 2.26 -4.59
C SER A 303 -14.41 1.39 -4.38
N MET A 304 -14.67 0.99 -3.13
CA MET A 304 -15.86 0.27 -2.70
C MET A 304 -17.03 1.20 -2.35
N GLU A 305 -16.96 2.48 -2.73
CA GLU A 305 -17.98 3.50 -2.43
C GLU A 305 -18.30 3.62 -0.93
N LYS A 306 -17.28 3.41 -0.07
CA LYS A 306 -17.42 3.52 1.37
C LYS A 306 -16.79 4.81 1.89
N LEU A 307 -17.49 5.45 2.84
CA LEU A 307 -16.95 6.58 3.57
C LEU A 307 -15.68 6.12 4.32
N ILE A 308 -14.62 6.92 4.24
CA ILE A 308 -13.36 6.68 4.94
C ILE A 308 -13.11 7.75 5.99
N ILE A 309 -12.73 7.33 7.19
CA ILE A 309 -12.20 8.21 8.24
C ILE A 309 -10.73 7.88 8.40
N ALA A 310 -9.83 8.82 8.13
CA ALA A 310 -8.40 8.56 8.19
C ALA A 310 -7.64 9.59 9.02
N SER A 311 -6.52 9.16 9.59
CA SER A 311 -5.59 10.05 10.29
C SER A 311 -5.05 11.13 9.34
N ASN A 312 -5.04 12.38 9.79
CA ASN A 312 -4.49 13.53 9.05
C ASN A 312 -2.95 13.54 9.12
N ILE A 313 -2.31 12.44 8.67
CA ILE A 313 -0.85 12.27 8.74
C ILE A 313 -0.30 11.58 7.48
N GLY A 314 0.89 12.01 7.03
CA GLY A 314 1.60 11.36 5.93
C GLY A 314 0.82 11.32 4.62
N GLY A 315 1.00 10.25 3.87
CA GLY A 315 0.31 10.00 2.62
C GLY A 315 -1.11 9.43 2.76
N SER A 316 -1.56 9.07 3.97
CA SER A 316 -2.90 8.49 4.20
C SER A 316 -4.03 9.44 3.83
N LYS A 317 -3.83 10.73 3.97
CA LYS A 317 -4.80 11.78 3.67
C LYS A 317 -4.87 12.17 2.20
N GLU A 318 -3.84 11.91 1.42
CA GLU A 318 -3.78 12.40 0.02
C GLU A 318 -4.91 11.87 -0.88
N PRO A 319 -5.38 10.62 -0.73
CA PRO A 319 -6.50 10.14 -1.53
C PRO A 319 -7.86 10.70 -1.14
N ILE A 320 -7.97 11.42 -0.02
CA ILE A 320 -9.26 11.82 0.54
C ILE A 320 -9.59 13.26 0.08
N LEU A 321 -10.75 13.43 -0.53
CA LEU A 321 -11.35 14.74 -0.74
C LEU A 321 -12.06 15.10 0.56
N LYS A 322 -11.42 15.96 1.38
CA LYS A 322 -11.90 16.31 2.72
C LYS A 322 -13.36 16.74 2.67
N ASP A 323 -14.17 16.17 3.54
CA ASP A 323 -15.61 16.41 3.74
C ASP A 323 -16.49 16.12 2.48
N LYS A 324 -15.88 15.60 1.38
CA LYS A 324 -16.58 15.19 0.15
C LYS A 324 -16.54 13.67 -0.08
N SER A 325 -15.42 13.01 0.25
CA SER A 325 -15.28 11.56 0.10
C SER A 325 -14.85 10.85 1.38
N GLY A 326 -14.63 11.60 2.46
CA GLY A 326 -14.21 11.07 3.74
C GLY A 326 -13.82 12.17 4.72
N PHE A 327 -13.61 11.76 5.96
CA PHE A 327 -13.22 12.64 7.05
C PHE A 327 -11.77 12.42 7.44
N LEU A 328 -11.14 13.51 7.92
CA LEU A 328 -9.81 13.47 8.52
C LEU A 328 -9.92 13.78 10.02
N PHE A 329 -9.23 12.98 10.84
CA PHE A 329 -9.13 13.22 12.28
C PHE A 329 -7.67 13.44 12.71
N GLN A 330 -7.45 14.07 13.86
CA GLN A 330 -6.13 14.32 14.40
C GLN A 330 -5.45 13.00 14.78
N SER A 331 -4.29 12.73 14.17
CA SER A 331 -3.55 11.47 14.39
C SER A 331 -3.21 11.25 15.86
N GLY A 332 -3.50 10.06 16.38
CA GLY A 332 -3.24 9.69 17.77
C GLY A 332 -4.27 10.22 18.78
N ASP A 333 -5.30 10.93 18.34
CA ASP A 333 -6.34 11.51 19.18
C ASP A 333 -7.65 10.67 19.11
N PRO A 334 -7.98 9.92 20.16
CA PRO A 334 -9.20 9.10 20.19
C PRO A 334 -10.49 9.96 20.26
N ILE A 335 -10.42 11.17 20.82
CA ILE A 335 -11.58 12.08 20.90
C ILE A 335 -11.95 12.53 19.50
N SER A 336 -10.96 13.07 18.77
CA SER A 336 -11.16 13.48 17.38
C SER A 336 -11.65 12.34 16.48
N LEU A 337 -11.17 11.10 16.69
CA LEU A 337 -11.67 9.94 15.95
C LEU A 337 -13.13 9.60 16.33
N ALA A 338 -13.49 9.63 17.61
CA ALA A 338 -14.85 9.38 18.08
C ALA A 338 -15.83 10.38 17.50
N GLU A 339 -15.49 11.67 17.47
CA GLU A 339 -16.30 12.73 16.86
C GLU A 339 -16.57 12.45 15.37
N LYS A 340 -15.55 12.06 14.61
CA LYS A 340 -15.71 11.75 13.17
C LYS A 340 -16.49 10.47 12.93
N ILE A 341 -16.42 9.49 13.81
CA ILE A 341 -17.29 8.31 13.72
C ILE A 341 -18.75 8.68 14.03
N LYS A 342 -18.99 9.49 15.08
CA LYS A 342 -20.35 9.99 15.39
C LYS A 342 -20.93 10.81 14.24
N GLU A 343 -20.13 11.69 13.65
CA GLU A 343 -20.53 12.47 12.46
C GLU A 343 -20.95 11.53 11.33
N ALA A 344 -20.16 10.49 11.03
CA ALA A 344 -20.51 9.49 10.02
C ALA A 344 -21.78 8.69 10.34
N MET A 345 -22.01 8.36 11.62
CA MET A 345 -23.23 7.65 12.06
C MET A 345 -24.49 8.49 11.91
N ASN A 346 -24.37 9.81 12.00
CA ASN A 346 -25.49 10.76 11.88
C ASN A 346 -25.82 11.14 10.44
N LEU A 347 -24.98 10.79 9.47
CA LEU A 347 -25.31 11.00 8.07
C LEU A 347 -26.49 10.14 7.63
N ASP A 348 -27.32 10.68 6.78
CA ASP A 348 -28.36 9.92 6.09
C ASP A 348 -27.76 9.02 4.99
N GLU A 349 -28.56 8.08 4.51
CA GLU A 349 -28.11 7.09 3.53
C GLU A 349 -27.77 7.75 2.17
N ILE A 350 -28.45 8.82 1.80
CA ILE A 350 -28.22 9.52 0.54
C ILE A 350 -26.86 10.23 0.57
N THR A 351 -26.57 10.91 1.66
CA THR A 351 -25.28 11.59 1.88
C THR A 351 -24.13 10.58 1.91
N LEU A 352 -24.27 9.46 2.63
CA LEU A 352 -23.25 8.40 2.65
C LEU A 352 -22.97 7.83 1.25
N LYS A 353 -24.02 7.56 0.47
CA LYS A 353 -23.89 7.08 -0.91
C LYS A 353 -23.23 8.12 -1.83
N THR A 354 -23.59 9.39 -1.66
CA THR A 354 -23.01 10.49 -2.45
C THR A 354 -21.52 10.63 -2.17
N MET A 355 -21.13 10.67 -0.90
CA MET A 355 -19.72 10.73 -0.50
C MET A 355 -18.94 9.49 -0.98
N GLY A 356 -19.55 8.31 -0.91
CA GLY A 356 -18.95 7.08 -1.43
C GLY A 356 -18.69 7.15 -2.94
N LYS A 357 -19.66 7.64 -3.73
CA LYS A 357 -19.51 7.83 -5.18
C LYS A 357 -18.45 8.85 -5.53
N GLU A 358 -18.36 9.97 -4.82
CA GLU A 358 -17.30 10.96 -4.99
C GLU A 358 -15.92 10.35 -4.73
N GLY A 359 -15.80 9.53 -3.68
CA GLY A 359 -14.60 8.79 -3.38
C GLY A 359 -14.19 7.85 -4.52
N ARG A 360 -15.13 7.05 -5.03
CA ARG A 360 -14.89 6.15 -6.16
C ARG A 360 -14.47 6.91 -7.42
N ASN A 361 -15.14 8.00 -7.76
CA ASN A 361 -14.79 8.83 -8.92
C ASN A 361 -13.37 9.37 -8.81
N ASN A 362 -12.96 9.83 -7.62
CA ASN A 362 -11.59 10.27 -7.37
C ASN A 362 -10.57 9.13 -7.55
N VAL A 363 -10.88 7.92 -7.05
CA VAL A 363 -10.00 6.75 -7.20
C VAL A 363 -9.87 6.35 -8.66
N LEU A 364 -10.97 6.22 -9.39
CA LEU A 364 -10.97 5.91 -10.82
C LEU A 364 -10.19 6.94 -11.63
N LYS A 365 -10.28 8.23 -11.24
CA LYS A 365 -9.56 9.32 -11.93
C LYS A 365 -8.07 9.33 -11.64
N LYS A 366 -7.59 8.96 -10.44
CA LYS A 366 -6.21 9.21 -10.00
C LYS A 366 -5.44 7.97 -9.54
N PHE A 367 -6.11 6.97 -8.99
CA PHE A 367 -5.49 5.89 -8.22
C PHE A 367 -5.83 4.50 -8.76
N ASP A 368 -6.22 4.40 -10.03
CA ASP A 368 -6.38 3.13 -10.70
C ASP A 368 -5.01 2.51 -11.03
N VAL A 369 -4.92 1.19 -10.95
CA VAL A 369 -3.68 0.43 -11.17
C VAL A 369 -3.17 0.59 -12.61
N GLU A 370 -4.06 0.65 -13.57
CA GLU A 370 -3.68 0.83 -14.98
C GLU A 370 -3.02 2.18 -15.20
N LYS A 371 -3.52 3.25 -14.58
CA LYS A 371 -2.89 4.59 -14.63
C LYS A 371 -1.52 4.60 -14.01
N MET A 372 -1.33 3.94 -12.87
CA MET A 372 -0.02 3.79 -12.23
C MET A 372 0.96 3.08 -13.16
N CYS A 373 0.53 1.97 -13.77
CA CYS A 373 1.35 1.19 -14.69
C CYS A 373 1.67 1.95 -15.97
N ASN A 374 0.68 2.61 -16.59
CA ASN A 374 0.85 3.45 -17.79
C ASN A 374 1.81 4.63 -17.55
N SER A 375 1.68 5.31 -16.41
CA SER A 375 2.58 6.41 -16.04
C SER A 375 4.02 5.91 -15.88
N THR A 376 4.20 4.78 -15.18
CA THR A 376 5.52 4.15 -15.00
C THR A 376 6.13 3.74 -16.37
N PHE A 377 5.33 3.13 -17.22
CA PHE A 377 5.74 2.69 -18.54
C PHE A 377 6.12 3.87 -19.46
N THR A 378 5.37 4.95 -19.41
CA THR A 378 5.66 6.18 -20.15
C THR A 378 7.02 6.77 -19.74
N GLU A 379 7.32 6.80 -18.45
CA GLU A 379 8.62 7.26 -17.96
C GLU A 379 9.76 6.30 -18.34
N TYR A 380 9.52 4.99 -18.39
CA TYR A 380 10.50 4.04 -18.94
C TYR A 380 10.83 4.31 -20.40
N LYS A 381 9.81 4.59 -21.24
CA LYS A 381 10.01 4.94 -22.64
C LYS A 381 10.84 6.22 -22.80
N LYS A 382 10.56 7.25 -22.00
CA LYS A 382 11.34 8.50 -21.99
C LYS A 382 12.78 8.25 -21.59
N LEU A 383 13.00 7.44 -20.55
CA LEU A 383 14.32 7.13 -20.02
C LEU A 383 15.22 6.38 -21.02
N ILE A 384 14.65 5.56 -21.90
CA ILE A 384 15.40 4.86 -22.96
C ILE A 384 15.68 5.79 -24.15
N LYS A 385 14.79 6.75 -24.45
CA LYS A 385 14.98 7.69 -25.55
C LYS A 385 15.99 8.81 -25.21
N SER A 386 16.25 9.07 -23.93
CA SER A 386 17.19 10.11 -23.46
C SER A 386 18.65 9.66 -23.45
N ASN A 387 19.06 8.94 -24.48
CA ASN A 387 20.48 8.59 -24.73
C ASN A 387 21.09 9.57 -25.70
#